data_9eb38f008b43714a4342cf817dba41e4
#
_entry.id   9eb38f008b43714a4342cf817dba41e4
#
_cell.length_a   1.000
_cell.length_b   1.000
_cell.length_c   1.000
_cell.angle_alpha   90.00
_cell.angle_beta   90.00
_cell.angle_gamma   90.00
#
_symmetry.space_group_name_H-M   'P 1'
#
loop_
_entity.id
_entity.type
_entity.pdbx_description
1 polymer ?
#
loop_
_entity_poly.entity_id
_entity_poly.type
_entity_poly.pdbx_seq_one_letter_code
_entity_poly.pdbx_strand_id
1 'polypeptide(L)'
;MKLVELVACYKALGEAKVTKLEESEVIKIVKARKAMRPFAEEYDAFLKDVQEKFKPENFDEIQSNVQKWKDLSDEEKIATNKALAEYQKKVNDAVEAELNKVVEVSVEKLNENSATKILLENGWELKKLDEIEVIL
;
A
#
# COMPACT_ATOMS: atom_id res chain seq x y z
N MET A 1 6.05 -13.73 5.76
CA MET A 1 6.37 -12.41 5.19
C MET A 1 5.71 -11.30 6.00
N LYS A 2 6.20 -10.09 5.91
CA LYS A 2 5.55 -8.94 6.51
C LYS A 2 4.36 -8.49 5.65
N LEU A 3 3.34 -7.94 6.28
CA LEU A 3 2.16 -7.44 5.55
C LEU A 3 2.53 -6.38 4.50
N VAL A 4 3.51 -5.51 4.79
CA VAL A 4 3.98 -4.51 3.83
C VAL A 4 4.50 -5.14 2.54
N GLU A 5 5.23 -6.24 2.64
CA GLU A 5 5.75 -6.97 1.48
C GLU A 5 4.60 -7.59 0.67
N LEU A 6 3.63 -8.18 1.35
CA LEU A 6 2.45 -8.77 0.72
C LEU A 6 1.63 -7.72 -0.02
N VAL A 7 1.33 -6.60 0.61
CA VAL A 7 0.50 -5.53 0.03
C VAL A 7 1.19 -4.93 -1.20
N ALA A 8 2.50 -4.68 -1.13
CA ALA A 8 3.28 -4.17 -2.26
C ALA A 8 3.25 -5.15 -3.43
N CYS A 9 3.47 -6.42 -3.17
CA CYS A 9 3.45 -7.47 -4.19
C CYS A 9 2.06 -7.62 -4.82
N TYR A 10 1.01 -7.65 -4.02
CA TYR A 10 -0.36 -7.76 -4.51
C TYR A 10 -0.73 -6.62 -5.46
N LYS A 11 -0.38 -5.39 -5.10
CA LYS A 11 -0.62 -4.21 -5.93
C LYS A 11 0.18 -4.24 -7.23
N ALA A 12 1.46 -4.53 -7.15
CA ALA A 12 2.34 -4.58 -8.32
C ALA A 12 1.89 -5.65 -9.31
N LEU A 13 1.51 -6.83 -8.84
CA LEU A 13 0.99 -7.90 -9.69
C LEU A 13 -0.37 -7.57 -10.30
N GLY A 14 -1.18 -6.75 -9.62
CA GLY A 14 -2.46 -6.28 -10.16
C GLY A 14 -2.32 -5.34 -11.35
N GLU A 15 -1.21 -4.63 -11.44
CA GLU A 15 -0.89 -3.68 -12.51
C GLU A 15 -0.02 -4.30 -13.61
N ALA A 16 0.64 -5.41 -13.33
CA ALA A 16 1.61 -6.01 -14.24
C ALA A 16 0.96 -6.72 -15.43
N LYS A 17 1.56 -6.51 -16.61
CA LYS A 17 1.26 -7.30 -17.80
C LYS A 17 2.17 -8.54 -17.77
N VAL A 18 1.58 -9.71 -17.98
CA VAL A 18 2.29 -10.99 -17.90
C VAL A 18 2.05 -11.86 -19.14
N THR A 19 1.75 -11.23 -20.26
CA THR A 19 1.38 -11.93 -21.52
C THR A 19 2.54 -12.70 -22.16
N LYS A 20 3.77 -12.40 -21.76
CA LYS A 20 4.98 -13.05 -22.30
C LYS A 20 5.44 -14.26 -21.49
N LEU A 21 4.77 -14.54 -20.36
CA LEU A 21 5.12 -15.66 -19.50
C LEU A 21 4.53 -16.98 -19.99
N GLU A 22 5.19 -18.08 -19.65
CA GLU A 22 4.63 -19.40 -19.80
C GLU A 22 3.39 -19.56 -18.91
N GLU A 23 2.44 -20.37 -19.36
CA GLU A 23 1.19 -20.62 -18.63
C GLU A 23 1.43 -21.07 -17.19
N SER A 24 2.41 -21.96 -16.97
CA SER A 24 2.75 -22.45 -15.64
C SER A 24 3.20 -21.31 -14.69
N GLU A 25 3.87 -20.31 -15.22
CA GLU A 25 4.31 -19.14 -14.43
C GLU A 25 3.15 -18.17 -14.17
N VAL A 26 2.28 -17.98 -15.14
CA VAL A 26 1.03 -17.19 -14.95
C VAL A 26 0.15 -17.82 -13.87
N ILE A 27 0.04 -19.13 -13.84
CA ILE A 27 -0.72 -19.86 -12.82
C ILE A 27 -0.16 -19.58 -11.42
N LYS A 28 1.16 -19.53 -11.26
CA LYS A 28 1.80 -19.16 -9.98
C LYS A 28 1.37 -17.76 -9.52
N ILE A 29 1.33 -16.80 -10.43
CA ILE A 29 0.90 -15.42 -10.15
C ILE A 29 -0.57 -15.39 -9.72
N VAL A 30 -1.43 -16.10 -10.45
CA VAL A 30 -2.87 -16.17 -10.12
C VAL A 30 -3.07 -16.76 -8.73
N LYS A 31 -2.40 -17.85 -8.42
CA LYS A 31 -2.47 -18.49 -7.11
C LYS A 31 -1.94 -17.58 -6.00
N ALA A 32 -0.82 -16.90 -6.25
CA ALA A 32 -0.22 -15.97 -5.29
C ALA A 32 -1.19 -14.82 -4.99
N ARG A 33 -1.79 -14.20 -6.00
CA ARG A 33 -2.76 -13.14 -5.81
C ARG A 33 -3.99 -13.60 -5.06
N LYS A 34 -4.50 -14.79 -5.35
CA LYS A 34 -5.63 -15.39 -4.60
C LYS A 34 -5.30 -15.57 -3.12
N ALA A 35 -4.09 -16.05 -2.81
CA ALA A 35 -3.65 -16.24 -1.44
C ALA A 35 -3.44 -14.93 -0.69
N MET A 36 -2.97 -13.88 -1.36
CA MET A 36 -2.71 -12.56 -0.79
C MET A 36 -3.96 -11.70 -0.63
N ARG A 37 -4.97 -11.89 -1.48
CA ARG A 37 -6.15 -11.03 -1.53
C ARG A 37 -6.84 -10.81 -0.19
N PRO A 38 -7.14 -11.83 0.62
CA PRO A 38 -7.82 -11.62 1.90
C PRO A 38 -7.05 -10.66 2.82
N PHE A 39 -5.72 -10.78 2.86
CA PHE A 39 -4.87 -9.92 3.67
C PHE A 39 -4.83 -8.49 3.14
N ALA A 40 -4.77 -8.31 1.82
CA ALA A 40 -4.78 -6.99 1.20
C ALA A 40 -6.12 -6.27 1.42
N GLU A 41 -7.23 -6.98 1.28
CA GLU A 41 -8.56 -6.43 1.53
C GLU A 41 -8.78 -6.08 3.00
N GLU A 42 -8.31 -6.94 3.90
CA GLU A 42 -8.34 -6.68 5.35
C GLU A 42 -7.52 -5.45 5.71
N TYR A 43 -6.36 -5.27 5.09
CA TYR A 43 -5.53 -4.08 5.27
C TYR A 43 -6.24 -2.81 4.78
N ASP A 44 -6.91 -2.85 3.62
CA ASP A 44 -7.67 -1.70 3.11
C ASP A 44 -8.82 -1.31 4.06
N ALA A 45 -9.51 -2.30 4.62
CA ALA A 45 -10.54 -2.07 5.64
C ALA A 45 -9.95 -1.46 6.91
N PHE A 46 -8.79 -1.96 7.34
CA PHE A 46 -8.05 -1.43 8.48
C PHE A 46 -7.68 0.05 8.28
N LEU A 47 -7.20 0.41 7.09
CA LEU A 47 -6.88 1.81 6.77
C LEU A 47 -8.07 2.74 6.94
N LYS A 48 -9.22 2.33 6.41
CA LYS A 48 -10.47 3.11 6.54
C LYS A 48 -10.89 3.28 7.99
N ASP A 49 -10.84 2.19 8.77
CA ASP A 49 -11.22 2.20 10.18
C ASP A 49 -10.30 3.11 11.01
N VAL A 50 -8.99 3.05 10.75
CA VAL A 50 -7.99 3.88 11.44
C VAL A 50 -8.19 5.36 11.10
N GLN A 51 -8.44 5.68 9.85
CA GLN A 51 -8.70 7.05 9.41
C GLN A 51 -9.95 7.62 10.08
N GLU A 52 -11.03 6.85 10.16
CA GLU A 52 -12.25 7.27 10.86
C GLU A 52 -12.05 7.36 12.38
N LYS A 53 -11.37 6.40 12.98
CA LYS A 53 -11.13 6.34 14.44
C LYS A 53 -10.36 7.54 14.96
N PHE A 54 -9.33 7.98 14.25
CA PHE A 54 -8.46 9.07 14.68
C PHE A 54 -8.88 10.44 14.12
N LYS A 55 -9.91 10.47 13.29
CA LYS A 55 -10.44 11.68 12.70
C LYS A 55 -10.88 12.66 13.79
N PRO A 56 -10.37 13.90 13.81
CA PRO A 56 -10.79 14.90 14.79
C PRO A 56 -12.28 15.24 14.65
N GLU A 57 -12.92 15.64 15.75
CA GLU A 57 -14.34 16.07 15.72
C GLU A 57 -14.57 17.23 14.77
N ASN A 58 -13.60 18.16 14.70
CA ASN A 58 -13.64 19.32 13.82
C ASN A 58 -12.92 19.12 12.50
N PHE A 59 -12.89 17.88 11.99
CA PHE A 59 -12.14 17.55 10.78
C PHE A 59 -12.60 18.33 9.55
N ASP A 60 -13.90 18.54 9.39
CA ASP A 60 -14.44 19.33 8.27
C ASP A 60 -14.00 20.79 8.34
N GLU A 61 -13.91 21.38 9.53
CA GLU A 61 -13.38 22.72 9.75
C GLU A 61 -11.90 22.78 9.38
N ILE A 62 -11.12 21.75 9.79
CA ILE A 62 -9.69 21.65 9.46
C ILE A 62 -9.49 21.58 7.95
N GLN A 63 -10.28 20.77 7.23
CA GLN A 63 -10.21 20.70 5.78
C GLN A 63 -10.60 22.01 5.11
N SER A 64 -11.63 22.69 5.61
CA SER A 64 -12.02 24.01 5.12
C SER A 64 -10.90 25.02 5.30
N ASN A 65 -10.22 24.99 6.45
CA ASN A 65 -9.07 25.87 6.73
C ASN A 65 -7.91 25.61 5.77
N VAL A 66 -7.64 24.35 5.43
CA VAL A 66 -6.61 24.00 4.43
C VAL A 66 -6.93 24.63 3.08
N GLN A 67 -8.19 24.58 2.64
CA GLN A 67 -8.63 25.19 1.39
C GLN A 67 -8.52 26.71 1.40
N LYS A 68 -8.75 27.33 2.56
CA LYS A 68 -8.72 28.78 2.75
C LYS A 68 -7.38 29.26 3.38
N TRP A 69 -6.34 28.52 3.22
CA TRP A 69 -5.05 28.72 3.92
C TRP A 69 -4.56 30.17 3.88
N LYS A 70 -4.63 30.81 2.71
CA LYS A 70 -4.16 32.18 2.50
C LYS A 70 -4.93 33.23 3.33
N ASP A 71 -6.18 32.92 3.66
CA ASP A 71 -7.07 33.83 4.38
C ASP A 71 -7.03 33.62 5.90
N LEU A 72 -6.26 32.64 6.39
CA LEU A 72 -6.14 32.33 7.80
C LEU A 72 -5.18 33.29 8.51
N SER A 73 -5.48 33.57 9.78
CA SER A 73 -4.53 34.22 10.68
C SER A 73 -3.34 33.27 10.98
N ASP A 74 -2.23 33.83 11.49
CA ASP A 74 -1.08 33.00 11.87
C ASP A 74 -1.43 32.00 12.96
N GLU A 75 -2.27 32.38 13.93
CA GLU A 75 -2.76 31.49 14.99
C GLU A 75 -3.58 30.33 14.42
N GLU A 76 -4.47 30.62 13.48
CA GLU A 76 -5.32 29.61 12.82
C GLU A 76 -4.46 28.63 11.99
N LYS A 77 -3.42 29.14 11.29
CA LYS A 77 -2.48 28.31 10.55
C LYS A 77 -1.71 27.35 11.47
N ILE A 78 -1.22 27.83 12.60
CA ILE A 78 -0.51 27.02 13.58
C ILE A 78 -1.43 25.93 14.16
N ALA A 79 -2.65 26.28 14.55
CA ALA A 79 -3.61 25.34 15.10
C ALA A 79 -4.01 24.26 14.08
N THR A 80 -4.23 24.65 12.82
CA THR A 80 -4.57 23.74 11.73
C THR A 80 -3.43 22.75 11.45
N ASN A 81 -2.20 23.24 11.34
CA ASN A 81 -1.03 22.38 11.14
C ASN A 81 -0.82 21.41 12.29
N LYS A 82 -1.00 21.86 13.52
CA LYS A 82 -0.87 21.00 14.70
C LYS A 82 -1.91 19.88 14.69
N ALA A 83 -3.16 20.20 14.41
CA ALA A 83 -4.25 19.21 14.36
C ALA A 83 -4.02 18.16 13.25
N LEU A 84 -3.58 18.60 12.06
CA LEU A 84 -3.24 17.71 10.96
C LEU A 84 -2.04 16.81 11.28
N ALA A 85 -1.00 17.38 11.89
CA ALA A 85 0.19 16.62 12.27
C ALA A 85 -0.12 15.55 13.32
N GLU A 86 -0.94 15.86 14.32
CA GLU A 86 -1.38 14.90 15.33
C GLU A 86 -2.22 13.77 14.71
N TYR A 87 -3.14 14.11 13.82
CA TYR A 87 -3.96 13.13 13.11
C TYR A 87 -3.10 12.20 12.25
N GLN A 88 -2.22 12.77 11.41
CA GLN A 88 -1.34 12.00 10.54
C GLN A 88 -0.39 11.10 11.35
N LYS A 89 0.14 11.59 12.46
CA LYS A 89 1.00 10.79 13.34
C LYS A 89 0.27 9.57 13.89
N LYS A 90 -0.94 9.74 14.41
CA LYS A 90 -1.73 8.63 14.96
C LYS A 90 -2.05 7.59 13.89
N VAL A 91 -2.46 8.03 12.70
CA VAL A 91 -2.74 7.14 11.57
C VAL A 91 -1.46 6.42 11.14
N ASN A 92 -0.36 7.15 10.96
CA ASN A 92 0.90 6.56 10.51
C ASN A 92 1.46 5.55 11.51
N ASP A 93 1.40 5.83 12.82
CA ASP A 93 1.86 4.91 13.85
C ASP A 93 1.05 3.59 13.83
N ALA A 94 -0.27 3.69 13.70
CA ALA A 94 -1.15 2.52 13.62
C ALA A 94 -0.91 1.72 12.33
N VAL A 95 -0.75 2.39 11.21
CA VAL A 95 -0.49 1.78 9.89
C VAL A 95 0.88 1.09 9.89
N GLU A 96 1.90 1.74 10.42
CA GLU A 96 3.25 1.15 10.52
C GLU A 96 3.25 -0.12 11.35
N ALA A 97 2.57 -0.12 12.50
CA ALA A 97 2.43 -1.30 13.35
C ALA A 97 1.76 -2.45 12.61
N GLU A 98 0.67 -2.17 11.88
CA GLU A 98 -0.05 -3.18 11.09
C GLU A 98 0.80 -3.72 9.93
N LEU A 99 1.49 -2.84 9.20
CA LEU A 99 2.34 -3.23 8.06
C LEU A 99 3.54 -4.09 8.47
N ASN A 100 4.02 -3.95 9.70
CA ASN A 100 5.14 -4.72 10.22
C ASN A 100 4.74 -6.09 10.76
N LYS A 101 3.44 -6.39 10.89
CA LYS A 101 3.03 -7.71 11.36
C LYS A 101 3.41 -8.79 10.34
N VAL A 102 3.75 -9.96 10.85
CA VAL A 102 4.06 -11.13 10.02
C VAL A 102 2.77 -11.86 9.69
N VAL A 103 2.59 -12.20 8.42
CA VAL A 103 1.46 -13.01 7.93
C VAL A 103 2.00 -14.29 7.32
N GLU A 104 1.25 -15.38 7.46
CA GLU A 104 1.60 -16.66 6.88
C GLU A 104 0.86 -16.85 5.55
N VAL A 105 1.61 -16.68 4.46
CA VAL A 105 1.13 -16.93 3.10
C VAL A 105 2.19 -17.72 2.38
N SER A 106 1.79 -18.83 1.79
CA SER A 106 2.67 -19.67 0.99
C SER A 106 2.48 -19.33 -0.49
N VAL A 107 3.55 -18.98 -1.16
CA VAL A 107 3.56 -18.67 -2.59
C VAL A 107 4.69 -19.44 -3.29
N GLU A 108 4.42 -19.86 -4.52
CA GLU A 108 5.45 -20.46 -5.35
C GLU A 108 6.27 -19.37 -6.03
N LYS A 109 7.60 -19.53 -6.03
CA LYS A 109 8.52 -18.59 -6.65
C LYS A 109 8.46 -18.68 -8.17
N LEU A 110 8.58 -17.54 -8.83
CA LEU A 110 8.73 -17.45 -10.27
C LEU A 110 10.19 -17.76 -10.65
N ASN A 111 10.41 -18.21 -11.89
CA ASN A 111 11.78 -18.36 -12.40
C ASN A 111 12.36 -17.00 -12.83
N GLU A 112 13.69 -16.95 -13.01
CA GLU A 112 14.40 -15.71 -13.38
C GLU A 112 13.93 -15.15 -14.73
N ASN A 113 13.64 -16.01 -15.69
CA ASN A 113 13.16 -15.60 -17.00
C ASN A 113 11.82 -14.89 -16.90
N SER A 114 10.94 -15.35 -16.02
CA SER A 114 9.64 -14.72 -15.78
C SER A 114 9.81 -13.32 -15.21
N ALA A 115 10.69 -13.15 -14.23
CA ALA A 115 11.00 -11.84 -13.65
C ALA A 115 11.50 -10.86 -14.71
N THR A 116 12.41 -11.31 -15.56
CA THR A 116 12.95 -10.50 -16.65
C THR A 116 11.88 -10.12 -17.66
N LYS A 117 11.02 -11.05 -18.05
CA LYS A 117 9.91 -10.79 -18.98
C LYS A 117 8.91 -9.78 -18.44
N ILE A 118 8.57 -9.89 -17.15
CA ILE A 118 7.68 -8.92 -16.48
C ILE A 118 8.30 -7.52 -16.51
N LEU A 119 9.57 -7.42 -16.14
CA LEU A 119 10.32 -6.17 -16.15
C LEU A 119 10.28 -5.49 -17.51
N LEU A 120 10.62 -6.23 -18.56
CA LEU A 120 10.72 -5.71 -19.93
C LEU A 120 9.34 -5.37 -20.52
N GLU A 121 8.36 -6.25 -20.35
CA GLU A 121 7.01 -6.03 -20.88
C GLU A 121 6.33 -4.79 -20.27
N ASN A 122 6.58 -4.54 -18.99
CA ASN A 122 5.97 -3.42 -18.29
C ASN A 122 6.83 -2.14 -18.32
N GLY A 123 8.02 -2.19 -18.90
CA GLY A 123 8.93 -1.06 -18.92
C GLY A 123 9.35 -0.63 -17.52
N TRP A 124 9.47 -1.57 -16.59
CA TRP A 124 9.83 -1.29 -15.22
C TRP A 124 11.32 -1.01 -15.05
N GLU A 125 11.66 -0.16 -14.09
CA GLU A 125 13.02 -0.04 -13.59
C GLU A 125 13.33 -1.24 -12.69
N LEU A 126 14.60 -1.61 -12.54
CA LEU A 126 15.02 -2.73 -11.70
C LEU A 126 14.48 -2.66 -10.27
N LYS A 127 14.43 -1.46 -9.72
CA LYS A 127 13.90 -1.19 -8.37
C LYS A 127 12.46 -1.70 -8.19
N LYS A 128 11.67 -1.69 -9.25
CA LYS A 128 10.27 -2.16 -9.20
C LYS A 128 10.17 -3.65 -8.85
N LEU A 129 11.18 -4.45 -9.18
CA LEU A 129 11.21 -5.87 -8.84
C LEU A 129 11.23 -6.11 -7.32
N ASP A 130 11.72 -5.14 -6.53
CA ASP A 130 11.71 -5.25 -5.07
C ASP A 130 10.29 -5.36 -4.52
N GLU A 131 9.31 -4.78 -5.19
CA GLU A 131 7.91 -4.85 -4.78
C GLU A 131 7.31 -6.26 -4.94
N ILE A 132 7.85 -7.06 -5.84
CA ILE A 132 7.40 -8.44 -6.06
C ILE A 132 8.42 -9.48 -5.56
N GLU A 133 9.37 -9.07 -4.74
CA GLU A 133 10.45 -9.94 -4.25
C GLU A 133 9.93 -11.22 -3.59
N VAL A 134 8.79 -11.16 -2.92
CA VAL A 134 8.22 -12.32 -2.22
C VAL A 134 7.88 -13.50 -3.14
N ILE A 135 7.73 -13.26 -4.45
CA ILE A 135 7.48 -14.31 -5.45
C ILE A 135 8.69 -14.55 -6.36
N LEU A 136 9.79 -13.88 -6.12
CA LEU A 136 11.05 -14.08 -6.84
C LEU A 136 12.07 -14.91 -6.00
#